data_40edfde0856cb4b828ec4b9746470b27
#
_entry.id   40edfde0856cb4b828ec4b9746470b27
#
_cell.length_a   1.000
_cell.length_b   1.000
_cell.length_c   1.000
_cell.angle_alpha   90.00
_cell.angle_beta   90.00
_cell.angle_gamma   90.00
#
_symmetry.space_group_name_H-M   'P 1'
#
loop_
_entity.id
_entity.type
_entity.pdbx_description
1 polymer ?
#
loop_
_entity_poly.entity_id
_entity_poly.type
_entity_poly.pdbx_seq_one_letter_code
_entity_poly.pdbx_strand_id
1 'polypeptide(L)'
;MESVFGLVGKDFAIVAADTSAIHSILVHKTNEDKIMILDSHKLMGASDETGDRAQFTEYIQKNVALYQFQNDILLTTAAAANFTRGELATALRKNPYMVNIILAGYDNDTGPSLYFMDYIAALHKVDKAAFGYGSYFALAMMDRHYRWDMTVEEVIELVDKCIMEIRSRLFVAPPNFLIKIIDRDGAREYAWRESIKDDPVPVAS
;
A
#
# COMPACT_ATOMS: atom_id res chain seq x y z
N MET A 1 0.05 -12.86 7.82
CA MET A 1 -1.07 -11.93 8.04
C MET A 1 -0.57 -10.54 7.69
N GLU A 2 -1.05 -9.98 6.62
CA GLU A 2 -0.56 -8.70 6.10
C GLU A 2 -1.68 -7.67 6.09
N SER A 3 -1.30 -6.40 6.08
CA SER A 3 -2.23 -5.28 6.03
C SER A 3 -1.59 -4.17 5.20
N VAL A 4 -2.09 -3.99 3.98
CA VAL A 4 -1.69 -2.90 3.08
C VAL A 4 -2.95 -2.15 2.70
N PHE A 5 -2.97 -0.85 2.90
CA PHE A 5 -4.13 -0.02 2.55
C PHE A 5 -3.69 1.37 2.10
N GLY A 6 -4.54 2.02 1.33
CA GLY A 6 -4.26 3.35 0.81
C GLY A 6 -5.53 4.13 0.57
N LEU A 7 -5.39 5.44 0.49
CA LEU A 7 -6.49 6.36 0.21
C LEU A 7 -5.99 7.66 -0.43
N VAL A 8 -6.89 8.31 -1.13
CA VAL A 8 -6.65 9.60 -1.80
C VAL A 8 -7.21 10.71 -0.91
N GLY A 9 -6.40 11.71 -0.63
CA GLY A 9 -6.85 12.97 -0.04
C GLY A 9 -7.04 14.05 -1.11
N LYS A 10 -7.24 15.29 -0.68
CA LYS A 10 -7.52 16.41 -1.58
C LYS A 10 -6.45 16.60 -2.66
N ASP A 11 -5.17 16.65 -2.27
CA ASP A 11 -4.04 16.96 -3.16
C ASP A 11 -2.89 15.94 -2.99
N PHE A 12 -3.16 14.76 -2.47
CA PHE A 12 -2.17 13.73 -2.17
C PHE A 12 -2.82 12.34 -2.14
N ALA A 13 -1.99 11.31 -2.15
CA ALA A 13 -2.40 9.95 -1.79
C ALA A 13 -1.46 9.37 -0.73
N ILE A 14 -1.97 8.45 0.06
CA ILE A 14 -1.21 7.75 1.11
C ILE A 14 -1.32 6.26 0.89
N VAL A 15 -0.22 5.56 1.16
CA VAL A 15 -0.17 4.11 1.30
C VAL A 15 0.43 3.78 2.66
N ALA A 16 -0.26 2.93 3.40
CA ALA A 16 0.20 2.40 4.68
C ALA A 16 0.29 0.88 4.61
N ALA A 17 1.34 0.31 5.18
CA ALA A 17 1.53 -1.13 5.25
C ALA A 17 2.11 -1.54 6.59
N ASP A 18 1.72 -2.71 7.08
CA ASP A 18 2.45 -3.34 8.17
C ASP A 18 3.85 -3.75 7.70
N THR A 19 4.81 -3.75 8.62
CA THR A 19 6.21 -4.02 8.31
C THR A 19 6.68 -5.40 8.79
N SER A 20 5.74 -6.30 9.08
CA SER A 20 6.06 -7.64 9.59
C SER A 20 6.18 -8.66 8.46
N ALA A 21 7.30 -9.38 8.41
CA ALA A 21 7.43 -10.59 7.63
C ALA A 21 7.10 -11.79 8.54
N ILE A 22 5.92 -12.38 8.33
CA ILE A 22 5.40 -13.48 9.17
C ILE A 22 5.22 -14.72 8.30
N HIS A 23 5.76 -15.84 8.77
CA HIS A 23 5.47 -17.15 8.20
C HIS A 23 4.77 -18.02 9.24
N SER A 24 3.50 -18.34 8.99
CA SER A 24 2.62 -19.04 9.95
C SER A 24 2.51 -18.26 11.28
N ILE A 25 3.10 -18.78 12.35
CA ILE A 25 3.10 -18.17 13.69
C ILE A 25 4.44 -17.49 14.03
N LEU A 26 5.42 -17.56 13.12
CA LEU A 26 6.77 -17.03 13.35
C LEU A 26 6.95 -15.68 12.69
N VAL A 27 7.39 -14.70 13.44
CA VAL A 27 7.79 -13.39 12.94
C VAL A 27 9.27 -13.44 12.60
N HIS A 28 9.61 -13.34 11.32
CA HIS A 28 11.00 -13.34 10.84
C HIS A 28 11.61 -11.95 10.88
N LYS A 29 10.79 -10.91 10.64
CA LYS A 29 11.26 -9.53 10.52
C LYS A 29 10.11 -8.58 10.90
N THR A 30 10.43 -7.45 11.51
CA THR A 30 9.45 -6.44 11.95
C THR A 30 9.61 -5.09 11.27
N ASN A 31 10.57 -4.96 10.34
CA ASN A 31 10.92 -3.72 9.66
C ASN A 31 11.02 -3.90 8.14
N GLU A 32 10.16 -4.72 7.54
CA GLU A 32 10.12 -4.92 6.10
C GLU A 32 9.27 -3.84 5.41
N ASP A 33 9.87 -3.12 4.49
CA ASP A 33 9.16 -2.14 3.68
C ASP A 33 8.40 -2.84 2.55
N LYS A 34 7.07 -2.78 2.59
CA LYS A 34 6.16 -3.35 1.58
C LYS A 34 5.66 -2.30 0.60
N ILE A 35 6.15 -1.06 0.70
CA ILE A 35 5.74 0.05 -0.15
C ILE A 35 6.94 0.52 -0.97
N MET A 36 7.04 0.03 -2.20
CA MET A 36 8.10 0.40 -3.12
C MET A 36 7.85 1.77 -3.75
N ILE A 37 8.86 2.61 -3.82
CA ILE A 37 8.86 3.82 -4.63
C ILE A 37 9.21 3.41 -6.06
N LEU A 38 8.26 3.54 -6.99
CA LEU A 38 8.47 3.21 -8.40
C LEU A 38 9.26 4.29 -9.11
N ASP A 39 8.89 5.54 -8.88
CA ASP A 39 9.57 6.74 -9.36
C ASP A 39 9.29 7.92 -8.42
N SER A 40 9.70 9.11 -8.79
CA SER A 40 9.53 10.32 -7.97
C SER A 40 8.09 10.60 -7.54
N HIS A 41 7.10 10.13 -8.32
CA HIS A 41 5.68 10.44 -8.11
C HIS A 41 4.78 9.19 -8.15
N LYS A 42 5.32 8.01 -7.83
CA LYS A 42 4.53 6.77 -7.76
C LYS A 42 4.99 5.84 -6.64
N LEU A 43 4.02 5.33 -5.90
CA LEU A 43 4.17 4.34 -4.83
C LEU A 43 3.45 3.05 -5.21
N MET A 44 4.04 1.91 -4.88
CA MET A 44 3.42 0.60 -5.02
C MET A 44 3.46 -0.14 -3.69
N GLY A 45 2.33 -0.24 -3.02
CA GLY A 45 2.13 -1.13 -1.88
C GLY A 45 1.71 -2.52 -2.36
N ALA A 46 2.33 -3.56 -1.87
CA ALA A 46 2.03 -4.92 -2.30
C ALA A 46 1.91 -5.88 -1.12
N SER A 47 1.02 -6.85 -1.23
CA SER A 47 0.74 -7.87 -0.22
C SER A 47 0.73 -9.27 -0.82
N ASP A 48 0.65 -10.27 0.04
CA ASP A 48 0.63 -11.72 -0.17
C ASP A 48 2.02 -12.38 -0.19
N GLU A 49 2.26 -13.38 -1.04
CA GLU A 49 3.48 -14.20 -0.99
C GLU A 49 4.75 -13.34 -1.10
N THR A 50 5.58 -13.37 -0.05
CA THR A 50 6.76 -12.50 0.09
C THR A 50 7.72 -12.60 -1.09
N GLY A 51 7.96 -13.81 -1.61
CA GLY A 51 8.84 -14.05 -2.75
C GLY A 51 8.29 -13.44 -4.03
N ASP A 52 7.02 -13.69 -4.32
CA ASP A 52 6.33 -13.15 -5.49
C ASP A 52 6.23 -11.63 -5.43
N ARG A 53 5.89 -11.09 -4.25
CA ARG A 53 5.83 -9.66 -3.99
C ARG A 53 7.16 -8.98 -4.31
N ALA A 54 8.26 -9.46 -3.73
CA ALA A 54 9.58 -8.88 -3.95
C ALA A 54 9.98 -8.96 -5.43
N GLN A 55 9.85 -10.13 -6.04
CA GLN A 55 10.24 -10.33 -7.42
C GLN A 55 9.42 -9.50 -8.40
N PHE A 56 8.09 -9.46 -8.22
CA PHE A 56 7.21 -8.74 -9.12
C PHE A 56 7.35 -7.22 -8.99
N THR A 57 7.38 -6.70 -7.76
CA THR A 57 7.52 -5.25 -7.56
C THR A 57 8.86 -4.71 -8.06
N GLU A 58 9.95 -5.44 -7.85
CA GLU A 58 11.26 -5.08 -8.42
C GLU A 58 11.27 -5.14 -9.95
N TYR A 59 10.64 -6.15 -10.53
CA TYR A 59 10.50 -6.28 -11.98
C TYR A 59 9.78 -5.05 -12.57
N ILE A 60 8.64 -4.67 -11.99
CA ILE A 60 7.88 -3.49 -12.42
C ILE A 60 8.71 -2.21 -12.26
N GLN A 61 9.35 -2.00 -11.10
CA GLN A 61 10.18 -0.82 -10.86
C GLN A 61 11.29 -0.67 -11.91
N LYS A 62 12.01 -1.76 -12.19
CA LYS A 62 13.11 -1.75 -13.17
C LYS A 62 12.62 -1.45 -14.59
N ASN A 63 11.46 -2.00 -14.98
CA ASN A 63 10.90 -1.75 -16.31
C ASN A 63 10.32 -0.34 -16.45
N VAL A 64 9.67 0.20 -15.43
CA VAL A 64 9.22 1.61 -15.41
C VAL A 64 10.42 2.54 -15.53
N ALA A 65 11.48 2.32 -14.74
CA ALA A 65 12.71 3.10 -14.80
C ALA A 65 13.38 2.99 -16.18
N LEU A 66 13.45 1.80 -16.77
CA LEU A 66 14.01 1.57 -18.09
C LEU A 66 13.23 2.33 -19.16
N TYR A 67 11.89 2.27 -19.12
CA TYR A 67 11.04 2.99 -20.06
C TYR A 67 11.26 4.50 -19.99
N GLN A 68 11.29 5.05 -18.78
CA GLN A 68 11.55 6.47 -18.54
C GLN A 68 12.93 6.89 -19.05
N PHE A 69 13.95 6.07 -18.79
CA PHE A 69 15.31 6.33 -19.25
C PHE A 69 15.45 6.30 -20.78
N GLN A 70 14.79 5.35 -21.43
CA GLN A 70 14.86 5.19 -22.90
C GLN A 70 14.09 6.27 -23.66
N ASN A 71 12.99 6.77 -23.11
CA ASN A 71 12.06 7.65 -23.81
C ASN A 71 12.09 9.09 -23.29
N ASP A 72 12.78 9.35 -22.17
CA ASP A 72 12.79 10.65 -21.47
C ASP A 72 11.37 11.17 -21.13
N ILE A 73 10.47 10.23 -20.81
CA ILE A 73 9.06 10.50 -20.51
C ILE A 73 8.68 9.81 -19.20
N LEU A 74 8.10 10.57 -18.26
CA LEU A 74 7.47 10.01 -17.07
C LEU A 74 6.13 9.37 -17.45
N LEU A 75 5.92 8.13 -16.99
CA LEU A 75 4.62 7.49 -17.14
C LEU A 75 3.59 8.20 -16.25
N THR A 76 2.37 8.37 -16.76
CA THR A 76 1.25 8.72 -15.89
C THR A 76 0.93 7.57 -14.93
N THR A 77 0.28 7.87 -13.81
CA THR A 77 -0.14 6.84 -12.84
C THR A 77 -1.02 5.79 -13.50
N ALA A 78 -1.94 6.21 -14.37
CA ALA A 78 -2.79 5.31 -15.15
C ALA A 78 -1.98 4.39 -16.09
N ALA A 79 -0.95 4.94 -16.77
CA ALA A 79 -0.09 4.15 -17.65
C ALA A 79 0.72 3.11 -16.87
N ALA A 80 1.30 3.51 -15.73
CA ALA A 80 2.03 2.60 -14.85
C ALA A 80 1.12 1.48 -14.30
N ALA A 81 -0.11 1.81 -13.90
CA ALA A 81 -1.10 0.83 -13.44
C ALA A 81 -1.50 -0.15 -14.55
N ASN A 82 -1.74 0.34 -15.77
CA ASN A 82 -2.07 -0.54 -16.91
C ASN A 82 -0.88 -1.40 -17.35
N PHE A 83 0.34 -0.89 -17.31
CA PHE A 83 1.55 -1.67 -17.55
C PHE A 83 1.66 -2.80 -16.53
N THR A 84 1.58 -2.48 -15.24
CA THR A 84 1.63 -3.46 -14.14
C THR A 84 0.58 -4.55 -14.31
N ARG A 85 -0.67 -4.15 -14.64
CA ARG A 85 -1.75 -5.10 -14.94
C ARG A 85 -1.43 -6.01 -16.13
N GLY A 86 -0.87 -5.45 -17.19
CA GLY A 86 -0.48 -6.21 -18.39
C GLY A 86 0.53 -7.30 -18.09
N GLU A 87 1.55 -6.98 -17.31
CA GLU A 87 2.58 -7.93 -16.88
C GLU A 87 2.01 -9.03 -15.97
N LEU A 88 1.18 -8.63 -15.00
CA LEU A 88 0.51 -9.58 -14.10
C LEU A 88 -0.43 -10.53 -14.87
N ALA A 89 -1.24 -9.99 -15.80
CA ALA A 89 -2.13 -10.77 -16.64
C ALA A 89 -1.40 -11.72 -17.59
N THR A 90 -0.21 -11.35 -18.06
CA THR A 90 0.64 -12.20 -18.90
C THR A 90 1.22 -13.35 -18.08
N ALA A 91 1.70 -13.06 -16.87
CA ALA A 91 2.22 -14.06 -15.95
C ALA A 91 1.14 -15.07 -15.51
N LEU A 92 -0.10 -14.62 -15.35
CA LEU A 92 -1.22 -15.43 -14.88
C LEU A 92 -1.44 -16.73 -15.70
N ARG A 93 -1.09 -16.71 -16.99
CA ARG A 93 -1.25 -17.85 -17.90
C ARG A 93 -0.05 -18.80 -17.95
N LYS A 94 1.06 -18.45 -17.30
CA LYS A 94 2.31 -19.20 -17.34
C LYS A 94 2.76 -19.60 -15.94
N ASN A 95 3.17 -18.62 -15.18
CA ASN A 95 3.61 -18.73 -13.79
C ASN A 95 3.01 -17.56 -13.02
N PRO A 96 1.81 -17.71 -12.42
CA PRO A 96 1.10 -16.62 -11.78
C PRO A 96 1.85 -16.14 -10.54
N TYR A 97 1.88 -14.82 -10.36
CA TYR A 97 2.32 -14.21 -9.10
C TYR A 97 1.12 -14.09 -8.16
N MET A 98 1.30 -14.52 -6.93
CA MET A 98 0.34 -14.33 -5.85
C MET A 98 0.62 -13.00 -5.16
N VAL A 99 0.19 -11.90 -5.79
CA VAL A 99 0.45 -10.54 -5.32
C VAL A 99 -0.76 -9.64 -5.56
N ASN A 100 -1.19 -8.93 -4.51
CA ASN A 100 -2.17 -7.86 -4.60
C ASN A 100 -1.47 -6.52 -4.46
N ILE A 101 -1.89 -5.52 -5.24
CA ILE A 101 -1.17 -4.27 -5.41
C ILE A 101 -2.10 -3.08 -5.21
N ILE A 102 -1.63 -2.10 -4.47
CA ILE A 102 -2.15 -0.74 -4.42
C ILE A 102 -1.10 0.17 -5.05
N LEU A 103 -1.43 0.78 -6.18
CA LEU A 103 -0.57 1.74 -6.85
C LEU A 103 -1.13 3.14 -6.66
N ALA A 104 -0.39 3.98 -5.97
CA ALA A 104 -0.69 5.39 -5.76
C ALA A 104 0.22 6.27 -6.60
N GLY A 105 -0.29 7.37 -7.12
CA GLY A 105 0.52 8.32 -7.85
C GLY A 105 -0.04 9.72 -7.84
N TYR A 106 0.82 10.68 -8.20
CA TYR A 106 0.44 12.07 -8.41
C TYR A 106 0.88 12.50 -9.81
N ASP A 107 -0.07 12.89 -10.63
CA ASP A 107 0.16 13.43 -11.96
C ASP A 107 -0.17 14.94 -11.95
N ASN A 108 0.69 15.76 -12.53
CA ASN A 108 0.52 17.22 -12.52
C ASN A 108 -0.82 17.68 -13.13
N ASP A 109 -1.32 16.96 -14.14
CA ASP A 109 -2.53 17.32 -14.87
C ASP A 109 -3.81 16.81 -14.19
N THR A 110 -3.74 15.64 -13.52
CA THR A 110 -4.92 14.95 -12.98
C THR A 110 -4.93 14.84 -11.47
N GLY A 111 -3.85 15.27 -10.81
CA GLY A 111 -3.70 15.18 -9.35
C GLY A 111 -3.47 13.75 -8.84
N PRO A 112 -3.78 13.52 -7.57
CA PRO A 112 -3.56 12.23 -6.93
C PRO A 112 -4.52 11.17 -7.46
N SER A 113 -4.05 9.93 -7.52
CA SER A 113 -4.88 8.78 -7.90
C SER A 113 -4.40 7.50 -7.23
N LEU A 114 -5.33 6.58 -7.03
CA LEU A 114 -5.09 5.28 -6.43
C LEU A 114 -5.70 4.20 -7.30
N TYR A 115 -4.94 3.13 -7.52
CA TYR A 115 -5.37 1.97 -8.29
C TYR A 115 -5.28 0.72 -7.42
N PHE A 116 -6.36 -0.03 -7.41
CA PHE A 116 -6.48 -1.36 -6.82
C PHE A 116 -6.23 -2.40 -7.90
N MET A 117 -5.39 -3.39 -7.63
CA MET A 117 -5.12 -4.50 -8.53
C MET A 117 -4.97 -5.79 -7.73
N ASP A 118 -5.81 -6.77 -8.02
CA ASP A 118 -5.73 -8.08 -7.39
C ASP A 118 -4.81 -9.05 -8.16
N TYR A 119 -4.52 -10.19 -7.56
CA TYR A 119 -3.64 -11.22 -8.12
C TYR A 119 -4.14 -11.80 -9.46
N ILE A 120 -5.41 -11.63 -9.83
CA ILE A 120 -5.95 -12.03 -11.13
C ILE A 120 -5.96 -10.88 -12.14
N ALA A 121 -5.23 -9.81 -11.85
CA ALA A 121 -5.07 -8.62 -12.70
C ALA A 121 -6.37 -7.83 -12.96
N ALA A 122 -7.34 -7.86 -12.03
CA ALA A 122 -8.46 -6.94 -12.06
C ALA A 122 -8.00 -5.57 -11.58
N LEU A 123 -8.10 -4.55 -12.45
CA LEU A 123 -7.62 -3.19 -12.19
C LEU A 123 -8.79 -2.22 -12.05
N HIS A 124 -8.82 -1.48 -10.96
CA HIS A 124 -9.80 -0.43 -10.70
C HIS A 124 -9.14 0.85 -10.18
N LYS A 125 -9.55 2.02 -10.71
CA LYS A 125 -9.27 3.30 -10.09
C LYS A 125 -10.25 3.49 -8.93
N VAL A 126 -9.74 3.77 -7.75
CA VAL A 126 -10.52 3.86 -6.50
C VAL A 126 -10.03 5.02 -5.64
N ASP A 127 -10.84 5.46 -4.69
CA ASP A 127 -10.44 6.50 -3.74
C ASP A 127 -9.80 5.91 -2.48
N LYS A 128 -10.08 4.66 -2.18
CA LYS A 128 -9.53 3.90 -1.06
C LYS A 128 -9.46 2.43 -1.40
N ALA A 129 -8.47 1.74 -0.87
CA ALA A 129 -8.26 0.31 -1.08
C ALA A 129 -7.54 -0.32 0.11
N ALA A 130 -7.74 -1.61 0.31
CA ALA A 130 -6.97 -2.37 1.27
C ALA A 130 -6.87 -3.84 0.86
N PHE A 131 -5.74 -4.47 1.21
CA PHE A 131 -5.47 -5.89 1.05
C PHE A 131 -4.96 -6.53 2.33
N GLY A 132 -5.01 -7.84 2.38
CA GLY A 132 -4.62 -8.64 3.52
C GLY A 132 -5.71 -8.72 4.60
N TYR A 133 -5.41 -9.39 5.72
CA TYR A 133 -6.39 -9.60 6.80
C TYR A 133 -6.84 -8.29 7.46
N GLY A 134 -5.96 -7.29 7.54
CA GLY A 134 -6.32 -5.97 8.05
C GLY A 134 -7.31 -5.20 7.17
N SER A 135 -7.50 -5.62 5.92
CA SER A 135 -8.40 -4.94 4.98
C SER A 135 -9.84 -4.88 5.47
N TYR A 136 -10.33 -5.94 6.11
CA TYR A 136 -11.70 -6.00 6.64
C TYR A 136 -11.98 -4.86 7.64
N PHE A 137 -11.00 -4.54 8.46
CA PHE A 137 -11.11 -3.49 9.48
C PHE A 137 -10.81 -2.11 8.90
N ALA A 138 -9.73 -1.99 8.12
CA ALA A 138 -9.36 -0.73 7.48
C ALA A 138 -10.46 -0.22 6.54
N LEU A 139 -11.04 -1.08 5.69
CA LEU A 139 -12.14 -0.69 4.79
C LEU A 139 -13.37 -0.23 5.56
N ALA A 140 -13.76 -0.94 6.65
CA ALA A 140 -14.89 -0.54 7.46
C ALA A 140 -14.69 0.85 8.10
N MET A 141 -13.47 1.14 8.58
CA MET A 141 -13.12 2.45 9.13
C MET A 141 -13.11 3.53 8.05
N MET A 142 -12.51 3.24 6.89
CA MET A 142 -12.49 4.16 5.76
C MET A 142 -13.91 4.39 5.19
N ASP A 143 -14.77 3.40 5.12
CA ASP A 143 -16.17 3.55 4.67
C ASP A 143 -16.96 4.51 5.56
N ARG A 144 -16.66 4.50 6.84
CA ARG A 144 -17.36 5.35 7.83
C ARG A 144 -16.85 6.78 7.88
N HIS A 145 -15.54 6.99 7.70
CA HIS A 145 -14.88 8.26 8.04
C HIS A 145 -14.25 8.98 6.86
N TYR A 146 -14.05 8.30 5.73
CA TYR A 146 -13.40 8.89 4.56
C TYR A 146 -14.27 9.94 3.88
N ARG A 147 -13.64 11.04 3.50
CA ARG A 147 -14.15 12.10 2.62
C ARG A 147 -13.06 12.47 1.61
N TRP A 148 -13.46 12.79 0.40
CA TRP A 148 -12.54 13.11 -0.71
C TRP A 148 -11.71 14.40 -0.50
N ASP A 149 -12.21 15.32 0.33
CA ASP A 149 -11.63 16.65 0.59
C ASP A 149 -10.74 16.70 1.86
N MET A 150 -10.37 15.54 2.41
CA MET A 150 -9.58 15.46 3.64
C MET A 150 -8.18 16.04 3.45
N THR A 151 -7.71 16.76 4.48
CA THR A 151 -6.32 17.22 4.60
C THR A 151 -5.39 16.08 4.99
N VAL A 152 -4.06 16.31 4.92
CA VAL A 152 -3.06 15.31 5.33
C VAL A 152 -3.28 14.89 6.79
N GLU A 153 -3.51 15.85 7.68
CA GLU A 153 -3.72 15.62 9.10
C GLU A 153 -4.97 14.75 9.35
N GLU A 154 -6.08 15.07 8.70
CA GLU A 154 -7.33 14.30 8.81
C GLU A 154 -7.17 12.87 8.28
N VAL A 155 -6.42 12.70 7.18
CA VAL A 155 -6.16 11.38 6.62
C VAL A 155 -5.24 10.58 7.54
N ILE A 156 -4.23 11.19 8.13
CA ILE A 156 -3.35 10.52 9.09
C ILE A 156 -4.12 10.08 10.34
N GLU A 157 -5.02 10.91 10.85
CA GLU A 157 -5.92 10.49 11.95
C GLU A 157 -6.78 9.28 11.56
N LEU A 158 -7.28 9.25 10.32
CA LEU A 158 -8.04 8.10 9.83
C LEU A 158 -7.15 6.85 9.68
N VAL A 159 -5.93 6.99 9.17
CA VAL A 159 -4.95 5.91 9.09
C VAL A 159 -4.63 5.37 10.49
N ASP A 160 -4.43 6.24 11.47
CA ASP A 160 -4.18 5.84 12.86
C ASP A 160 -5.38 5.08 13.45
N LYS A 161 -6.61 5.50 13.18
CA LYS A 161 -7.83 4.75 13.57
C LYS A 161 -7.88 3.38 12.89
N CYS A 162 -7.53 3.28 11.61
CA CYS A 162 -7.43 1.98 10.92
C CYS A 162 -6.40 1.07 11.57
N ILE A 163 -5.21 1.58 11.89
CA ILE A 163 -4.13 0.84 12.55
C ILE A 163 -4.58 0.34 13.94
N MET A 164 -5.21 1.21 14.72
CA MET A 164 -5.74 0.83 16.04
C MET A 164 -6.79 -0.26 15.94
N GLU A 165 -7.72 -0.16 15.01
CA GLU A 165 -8.75 -1.18 14.81
C GLU A 165 -8.14 -2.51 14.36
N ILE A 166 -7.19 -2.49 13.42
CA ILE A 166 -6.44 -3.69 12.99
C ILE A 166 -5.75 -4.34 14.18
N ARG A 167 -5.02 -3.56 15.00
CA ARG A 167 -4.31 -4.07 16.18
C ARG A 167 -5.25 -4.66 17.25
N SER A 168 -6.43 -4.06 17.42
CA SER A 168 -7.40 -4.52 18.41
C SER A 168 -8.13 -5.79 18.01
N ARG A 169 -8.21 -6.10 16.71
CA ARG A 169 -9.01 -7.20 16.18
C ARG A 169 -8.20 -8.40 15.70
N LEU A 170 -7.00 -8.18 15.20
CA LEU A 170 -6.16 -9.29 14.76
C LEU A 170 -5.52 -9.98 15.96
N PHE A 171 -5.61 -11.31 16.00
CA PHE A 171 -5.00 -12.14 17.03
C PHE A 171 -3.47 -11.97 17.07
N VAL A 172 -2.83 -11.90 15.90
CA VAL A 172 -1.43 -11.49 15.76
C VAL A 172 -1.41 -10.07 15.21
N ALA A 173 -1.41 -9.11 16.12
CA ALA A 173 -1.40 -7.70 15.76
C ALA A 173 -0.04 -7.28 15.20
N PRO A 174 0.01 -6.62 14.02
CA PRO A 174 1.26 -6.09 13.49
C PRO A 174 1.83 -5.01 14.41
N PRO A 175 3.09 -5.15 14.87
CA PRO A 175 3.67 -4.18 15.79
C PRO A 175 3.91 -2.82 15.15
N ASN A 176 4.33 -2.81 13.88
CA ASN A 176 4.75 -1.60 13.21
C ASN A 176 4.03 -1.41 11.87
N PHE A 177 3.77 -0.15 11.53
CA PHE A 177 3.28 0.28 10.21
C PHE A 177 4.17 1.37 9.66
N LEU A 178 4.41 1.31 8.35
CA LEU A 178 5.07 2.37 7.59
C LEU A 178 4.01 3.10 6.76
N ILE A 179 4.08 4.42 6.77
CA ILE A 179 3.20 5.31 6.00
C ILE A 179 4.05 6.09 5.02
N LYS A 180 3.72 6.00 3.73
CA LYS A 180 4.30 6.83 2.68
C LYS A 180 3.24 7.70 2.06
N ILE A 181 3.62 8.94 1.74
CA ILE A 181 2.77 9.94 1.10
C ILE A 181 3.32 10.28 -0.28
N ILE A 182 2.42 10.63 -1.17
CA ILE A 182 2.73 11.13 -2.49
C ILE A 182 1.85 12.34 -2.80
N ASP A 183 2.48 13.41 -3.22
CA ASP A 183 1.86 14.67 -3.60
C ASP A 183 2.67 15.36 -4.71
N ARG A 184 2.43 16.65 -4.91
CA ARG A 184 3.14 17.45 -5.90
C ARG A 184 4.67 17.48 -5.69
N ASP A 185 5.12 17.36 -4.45
CA ASP A 185 6.54 17.38 -4.09
C ASP A 185 7.21 16.00 -4.23
N GLY A 186 6.41 14.98 -4.54
CA GLY A 186 6.86 13.62 -4.82
C GLY A 186 6.55 12.60 -3.73
N ALA A 187 7.03 11.39 -3.98
CA ALA A 187 6.86 10.24 -3.09
C ALA A 187 7.90 10.26 -1.97
N ARG A 188 7.46 10.10 -0.73
CA ARG A 188 8.35 10.07 0.44
C ARG A 188 7.77 9.25 1.59
N GLU A 189 8.65 8.81 2.46
CA GLU A 189 8.27 8.29 3.76
C GLU A 189 7.69 9.44 4.61
N TYR A 190 6.54 9.18 5.22
CA TYR A 190 5.87 10.15 6.07
C TYR A 190 6.08 9.85 7.55
N ALA A 191 5.76 8.62 7.97
CA ALA A 191 5.87 8.24 9.37
C ALA A 191 5.92 6.72 9.57
N TRP A 192 6.53 6.34 10.70
CA TRP A 192 6.39 5.02 11.30
C TRP A 192 5.37 5.07 12.43
N ARG A 193 4.62 3.97 12.59
CA ARG A 193 3.74 3.75 13.73
C ARG A 193 4.17 2.48 14.43
N GLU A 194 4.98 2.64 15.45
CA GLU A 194 5.41 1.52 16.30
C GLU A 194 4.32 1.17 17.32
N SER A 195 4.24 -0.10 17.74
CA SER A 195 3.43 -0.45 18.90
C SER A 195 4.03 0.23 20.11
N ILE A 196 3.22 0.97 20.85
CA ILE A 196 3.61 1.44 22.18
C ILE A 196 3.98 0.19 22.98
N LYS A 197 5.21 0.12 23.46
CA LYS A 197 5.67 -0.95 24.34
C LYS A 197 4.75 -0.93 25.56
N ASP A 198 4.00 -2.01 25.69
CA ASP A 198 3.40 -2.50 26.93
C ASP A 198 2.82 -1.48 27.91
N ASP A 199 1.59 -1.03 27.69
CA ASP A 199 0.71 -0.89 28.83
C ASP A 199 0.25 -2.31 29.21
N PRO A 200 0.53 -2.78 30.43
CA PRO A 200 0.08 -4.11 30.87
C PRO A 200 -1.43 -4.15 30.79
N VAL A 201 -1.94 -5.12 30.03
CA VAL A 201 -3.38 -5.41 29.99
C VAL A 201 -3.85 -5.58 31.42
N PRO A 202 -4.81 -4.79 31.92
CA PRO A 202 -5.35 -5.02 33.24
C PRO A 202 -5.99 -6.41 33.25
N VAL A 203 -5.41 -7.32 33.99
CA VAL A 203 -5.99 -8.64 34.28
C VAL A 203 -7.27 -8.35 35.03
N ALA A 204 -8.42 -8.58 34.39
CA ALA A 204 -9.70 -8.50 35.07
C ALA A 204 -9.71 -9.54 36.18
N SER A 205 -9.78 -9.06 37.40
CA SER A 205 -9.97 -9.84 38.62
C SER A 205 -11.43 -10.37 38.72
#